data_86f81473d4dc674fb7a6b04e0a15ac36
#
_entry.id   86f81473d4dc674fb7a6b04e0a15ac36
#
_cell.length_a   1.000
_cell.length_b   1.000
_cell.length_c   1.000
_cell.angle_alpha   90.00
_cell.angle_beta   90.00
_cell.angle_gamma   90.00
#
_symmetry.space_group_name_H-M   'P 1'
#
loop_
_entity.id
_entity.type
_entity.pdbx_description
1 polymer ?
#
loop_
_entity_poly.entity_id
_entity_poly.type
_entity_poly.pdbx_seq_one_letter_code
_entity_poly.pdbx_strand_id
1 'polypeptide(L)'
;AASDVYKRQLLKGLDESVLKEVAESLPVTEGVDRLMQVLKRAGFKIAILSGGFTYFGNYLKQRYGIDYVYANELEIIDGKLTGRYVGDIVDGRRKAELLKLIAQVENVDIAQTIAVGDGANDLPMLSTAGLGIAYHAKPKVKENASQSISTIGLDGVLYFIGFKDSFISEAN
;
A
#
# COMPACT_ATOMS: atom_id res chain seq x y z
N ALA A 1 -17.83 -0.15 -3.12
CA ALA A 1 -18.56 -1.15 -2.33
C ALA A 1 -19.21 -2.23 -3.21
N ALA A 2 -20.08 -1.89 -4.17
CA ALA A 2 -20.73 -2.89 -5.03
C ALA A 2 -19.74 -3.64 -5.93
N SER A 3 -18.73 -2.96 -6.46
CA SER A 3 -17.70 -3.57 -7.29
C SER A 3 -16.82 -4.56 -6.52
N ASP A 4 -16.58 -4.31 -5.25
CA ASP A 4 -15.76 -5.19 -4.40
C ASP A 4 -16.49 -6.46 -4.03
N VAL A 5 -17.81 -6.35 -3.75
CA VAL A 5 -18.66 -7.54 -3.52
C VAL A 5 -18.70 -8.41 -4.76
N TYR A 6 -18.89 -7.81 -5.94
CA TYR A 6 -18.89 -8.53 -7.21
C TYR A 6 -17.57 -9.25 -7.49
N LYS A 7 -16.44 -8.55 -7.31
CA LYS A 7 -15.11 -9.14 -7.49
C LYS A 7 -14.86 -10.32 -6.56
N ARG A 8 -15.28 -10.22 -5.29
CA ARG A 8 -15.14 -11.32 -4.33
C ARG A 8 -15.97 -12.54 -4.73
N GLN A 9 -17.19 -12.32 -5.22
CA GLN A 9 -18.07 -13.40 -5.65
C GLN A 9 -17.51 -14.16 -6.84
N LEU A 10 -16.77 -13.47 -7.74
CA LEU A 10 -16.09 -14.12 -8.86
C LEU A 10 -14.99 -15.08 -8.42
N LEU A 11 -14.43 -14.88 -7.22
CA LEU A 11 -13.39 -15.75 -6.67
C LEU A 11 -13.95 -17.01 -5.99
N LYS A 12 -15.24 -17.05 -5.70
CA LYS A 12 -15.87 -18.14 -4.98
C LYS A 12 -15.66 -19.49 -5.69
N GLY A 13 -15.16 -20.45 -4.95
CA GLY A 13 -14.94 -21.81 -5.45
C GLY A 13 -13.60 -22.05 -6.13
N LEU A 14 -12.79 -20.99 -6.33
CA LEU A 14 -11.45 -21.15 -6.87
C LEU A 14 -10.51 -21.74 -5.82
N ASP A 15 -9.56 -22.55 -6.28
CA ASP A 15 -8.50 -23.09 -5.44
C ASP A 15 -7.57 -21.98 -4.93
N GLU A 16 -7.11 -22.09 -3.69
CA GLU A 16 -6.21 -21.08 -3.10
C GLU A 16 -4.90 -20.90 -3.87
N SER A 17 -4.45 -21.89 -4.63
CA SER A 17 -3.25 -21.81 -5.47
C SER A 17 -3.34 -20.72 -6.53
N VAL A 18 -4.55 -20.32 -6.93
CA VAL A 18 -4.77 -19.20 -7.85
C VAL A 18 -4.19 -17.88 -7.31
N LEU A 19 -4.24 -17.68 -5.98
CA LEU A 19 -3.67 -16.47 -5.36
C LEU A 19 -2.16 -16.39 -5.56
N LYS A 20 -1.47 -17.52 -5.45
CA LYS A 20 -0.03 -17.60 -5.69
C LYS A 20 0.31 -17.30 -7.15
N GLU A 21 -0.40 -17.93 -8.08
CA GLU A 21 -0.20 -17.71 -9.52
C GLU A 21 -0.40 -16.24 -9.91
N VAL A 22 -1.47 -15.62 -9.39
CA VAL A 22 -1.75 -14.20 -9.64
C VAL A 22 -0.67 -13.31 -9.04
N ALA A 23 -0.24 -13.56 -7.80
CA ALA A 23 0.79 -12.78 -7.14
C ALA A 23 2.12 -12.81 -7.91
N GLU A 24 2.51 -13.98 -8.40
CA GLU A 24 3.75 -14.16 -9.16
C GLU A 24 3.69 -13.50 -10.55
N SER A 25 2.49 -13.35 -11.12
CA SER A 25 2.27 -12.76 -12.44
C SER A 25 2.02 -11.26 -12.43
N LEU A 26 1.64 -10.66 -11.29
CA LEU A 26 1.33 -9.23 -11.21
C LEU A 26 2.60 -8.39 -11.42
N PRO A 27 2.54 -7.39 -12.31
CA PRO A 27 3.65 -6.45 -12.45
C PRO A 27 3.76 -5.58 -11.20
N VAL A 28 4.99 -5.36 -10.76
CA VAL A 28 5.28 -4.43 -9.68
C VAL A 28 5.28 -3.00 -10.23
N THR A 29 4.75 -2.06 -9.48
CA THR A 29 4.74 -0.64 -9.87
C THR A 29 6.16 -0.14 -10.12
N GLU A 30 6.34 0.61 -11.21
CA GLU A 30 7.65 1.18 -11.57
C GLU A 30 8.25 1.99 -10.41
N GLY A 31 9.52 1.75 -10.14
CA GLY A 31 10.26 2.46 -9.09
C GLY A 31 10.16 1.86 -7.69
N VAL A 32 9.36 0.82 -7.48
CA VAL A 32 9.19 0.20 -6.15
C VAL A 32 10.48 -0.38 -5.62
N ASP A 33 11.24 -1.11 -6.43
CA ASP A 33 12.50 -1.72 -5.98
C ASP A 33 13.47 -0.66 -5.44
N ARG A 34 13.66 0.42 -6.19
CA ARG A 34 14.52 1.53 -5.81
C ARG A 34 14.02 2.24 -4.57
N LEU A 35 12.72 2.54 -4.50
CA LEU A 35 12.10 3.18 -3.34
C LEU A 35 12.35 2.37 -2.07
N MET A 36 12.08 1.07 -2.11
CA MET A 36 12.22 0.20 -0.94
C MET A 36 13.67 0.09 -0.49
N GLN A 37 14.61 -0.05 -1.41
CA GLN A 37 16.04 -0.09 -1.09
C GLN A 37 16.50 1.19 -0.37
N VAL A 38 16.15 2.35 -0.90
CA VAL A 38 16.56 3.64 -0.33
C VAL A 38 15.92 3.88 1.03
N LEU A 39 14.62 3.64 1.16
CA LEU A 39 13.90 3.84 2.43
C LEU A 39 14.43 2.93 3.54
N LYS A 40 14.67 1.67 3.23
CA LYS A 40 15.22 0.72 4.22
C LYS A 40 16.64 1.10 4.64
N ARG A 41 17.48 1.48 3.70
CA ARG A 41 18.82 1.96 3.97
C ARG A 41 18.82 3.22 4.85
N ALA A 42 17.84 4.09 4.67
CA ALA A 42 17.66 5.30 5.47
C ALA A 42 16.99 5.05 6.84
N GLY A 43 16.58 3.82 7.14
CA GLY A 43 15.98 3.46 8.43
C GLY A 43 14.47 3.72 8.52
N PHE A 44 13.78 3.94 7.42
CA PHE A 44 12.32 4.11 7.42
C PHE A 44 11.60 2.80 7.77
N LYS A 45 10.51 2.93 8.51
CA LYS A 45 9.52 1.87 8.66
C LYS A 45 8.51 1.95 7.53
N ILE A 46 8.15 0.81 6.97
CA ILE A 46 7.30 0.74 5.77
C ILE A 46 6.07 -0.09 6.08
N ALA A 47 4.91 0.45 5.71
CA ALA A 47 3.63 -0.21 5.87
C ALA A 47 2.86 -0.26 4.55
N ILE A 48 2.16 -1.36 4.31
CA ILE A 48 1.14 -1.49 3.28
C ILE A 48 -0.23 -1.50 3.96
N LEU A 49 -1.08 -0.53 3.61
CA LEU A 49 -2.45 -0.40 4.07
C LEU A 49 -3.36 -0.49 2.83
N SER A 50 -3.98 -1.63 2.61
CA SER A 50 -4.60 -1.93 1.32
C SER A 50 -6.03 -2.44 1.47
N GLY A 51 -6.93 -1.98 0.62
CA GLY A 51 -8.23 -2.60 0.41
C GLY A 51 -8.19 -3.89 -0.42
N GLY A 52 -7.01 -4.29 -0.91
CA GLY A 52 -6.77 -5.57 -1.57
C GLY A 52 -6.65 -6.73 -0.58
N PHE A 53 -6.04 -7.83 -1.01
CA PHE A 53 -6.00 -9.07 -0.24
C PHE A 53 -4.67 -9.27 0.49
N THR A 54 -4.73 -9.81 1.70
CA THR A 54 -3.57 -10.09 2.55
C THR A 54 -2.51 -10.93 1.86
N TYR A 55 -2.92 -11.85 1.00
CA TYR A 55 -1.98 -12.70 0.28
C TYR A 55 -0.97 -11.88 -0.53
N PHE A 56 -1.44 -10.87 -1.27
CA PHE A 56 -0.57 -10.00 -2.08
C PHE A 56 0.29 -9.08 -1.22
N GLY A 57 -0.27 -8.54 -0.15
CA GLY A 57 0.49 -7.74 0.81
C GLY A 57 1.61 -8.54 1.48
N ASN A 58 1.33 -9.77 1.88
CA ASN A 58 2.33 -10.67 2.48
C ASN A 58 3.40 -11.10 1.48
N TYR A 59 3.04 -11.29 0.22
CA TYR A 59 4.01 -11.54 -0.86
C TYR A 59 5.01 -10.38 -0.99
N LEU A 60 4.51 -9.15 -1.01
CA LEU A 60 5.34 -7.94 -1.06
C LEU A 60 6.17 -7.75 0.22
N LYS A 61 5.60 -8.11 1.38
CA LYS A 61 6.30 -8.06 2.66
C LYS A 61 7.55 -8.94 2.64
N GLN A 62 7.43 -10.16 2.14
CA GLN A 62 8.56 -11.08 2.01
C GLN A 62 9.60 -10.58 1.00
N ARG A 63 9.13 -10.06 -0.14
CA ARG A 63 10.00 -9.59 -1.21
C ARG A 63 10.82 -8.36 -0.82
N TYR A 64 10.20 -7.40 -0.13
CA TYR A 64 10.81 -6.09 0.19
C TYR A 64 11.13 -5.89 1.66
N GLY A 65 10.79 -6.83 2.54
CA GLY A 65 11.00 -6.68 3.97
C GLY A 65 10.15 -5.56 4.59
N ILE A 66 8.89 -5.46 4.18
CA ILE A 66 7.94 -4.47 4.69
C ILE A 66 7.62 -4.78 6.15
N ASP A 67 7.53 -3.75 6.99
CA ASP A 67 7.36 -3.90 8.44
C ASP A 67 5.93 -4.22 8.85
N TYR A 68 4.94 -3.63 8.18
CA TYR A 68 3.52 -3.79 8.48
C TYR A 68 2.71 -4.06 7.22
N VAL A 69 1.79 -5.02 7.28
CA VAL A 69 0.81 -5.28 6.23
C VAL A 69 -0.58 -5.40 6.85
N TYR A 70 -1.47 -4.53 6.45
CA TYR A 70 -2.90 -4.60 6.78
C TYR A 70 -3.70 -4.58 5.48
N ALA A 71 -4.44 -5.64 5.24
CA ALA A 71 -5.24 -5.83 4.04
C ALA A 71 -6.45 -6.70 4.38
N ASN A 72 -7.34 -6.88 3.42
CA ASN A 72 -8.50 -7.74 3.61
C ASN A 72 -8.12 -9.21 3.45
N GLU A 73 -8.48 -10.02 4.42
CA GLU A 73 -8.23 -11.45 4.40
C GLU A 73 -9.38 -12.19 3.72
N LEU A 74 -9.08 -12.96 2.69
CA LEU A 74 -10.04 -13.83 2.03
C LEU A 74 -10.25 -15.11 2.83
N GLU A 75 -11.51 -15.50 3.03
CA GLU A 75 -11.83 -16.79 3.67
C GLU A 75 -11.51 -17.94 2.75
N ILE A 76 -10.81 -18.93 3.29
CA ILE A 76 -10.46 -20.18 2.61
C ILE A 76 -11.01 -21.34 3.44
N ILE A 77 -11.82 -22.20 2.84
CA ILE A 77 -12.34 -23.42 3.45
C ILE A 77 -12.03 -24.60 2.53
N ASP A 78 -11.41 -25.64 3.07
CA ASP A 78 -10.99 -26.85 2.32
C ASP A 78 -10.16 -26.51 1.07
N GLY A 79 -9.25 -25.54 1.20
CA GLY A 79 -8.35 -25.11 0.12
C GLY A 79 -9.01 -24.26 -0.97
N LYS A 80 -10.26 -23.82 -0.77
CA LYS A 80 -11.01 -23.03 -1.75
C LYS A 80 -11.48 -21.71 -1.17
N LEU A 81 -11.47 -20.69 -2.03
CA LEU A 81 -11.99 -19.35 -1.70
C LEU A 81 -13.52 -19.41 -1.59
N THR A 82 -14.07 -18.80 -0.53
CA THR A 82 -15.52 -18.76 -0.31
C THR A 82 -16.19 -17.53 -0.92
N GLY A 83 -15.41 -16.51 -1.30
CA GLY A 83 -15.90 -15.23 -1.74
C GLY A 83 -16.22 -14.27 -0.59
N ARG A 84 -15.86 -14.61 0.65
CA ARG A 84 -16.07 -13.77 1.83
C ARG A 84 -14.74 -13.31 2.42
N TYR A 85 -14.78 -12.20 3.17
CA TYR A 85 -13.66 -11.75 3.99
C TYR A 85 -13.73 -12.34 5.39
N VAL A 86 -12.55 -12.49 6.01
CA VAL A 86 -12.39 -12.81 7.42
C VAL A 86 -11.95 -11.54 8.15
N GLY A 87 -12.60 -11.23 9.26
CA GLY A 87 -12.24 -10.08 10.10
C GLY A 87 -12.63 -8.72 9.53
N ASP A 88 -11.97 -7.68 10.04
CA ASP A 88 -12.26 -6.30 9.69
C ASP A 88 -11.79 -5.92 8.29
N ILE A 89 -12.59 -5.09 7.63
CA ILE A 89 -12.29 -4.57 6.30
C ILE A 89 -11.40 -3.33 6.42
N VAL A 90 -10.36 -3.26 5.60
CA VAL A 90 -9.48 -2.09 5.50
C VAL A 90 -10.06 -1.13 4.45
N ASP A 91 -10.93 -0.24 4.88
CA ASP A 91 -11.45 0.87 4.08
C ASP A 91 -10.62 2.15 4.25
N GLY A 92 -11.04 3.24 3.63
CA GLY A 92 -10.32 4.51 3.71
C GLY A 92 -10.19 5.07 5.12
N ARG A 93 -11.22 4.97 5.93
CA ARG A 93 -11.20 5.37 7.34
C ARG A 93 -10.23 4.50 8.15
N ARG A 94 -10.28 3.19 7.93
CA ARG A 94 -9.41 2.25 8.63
C ARG A 94 -7.94 2.46 8.29
N LYS A 95 -7.63 2.80 7.04
CA LYS A 95 -6.26 3.16 6.64
C LYS A 95 -5.72 4.34 7.45
N ALA A 96 -6.51 5.40 7.63
CA ALA A 96 -6.11 6.55 8.44
C ALA A 96 -5.91 6.18 9.91
N GLU A 97 -6.80 5.37 10.48
CA GLU A 97 -6.67 4.86 11.85
C GLU A 97 -5.39 4.02 12.04
N LEU A 98 -5.12 3.12 11.09
CA LEU A 98 -3.92 2.27 11.12
C LEU A 98 -2.63 3.08 10.98
N LEU A 99 -2.62 4.12 10.16
CA LEU A 99 -1.48 5.04 10.06
C LEU A 99 -1.15 5.65 11.42
N LYS A 100 -2.16 6.17 12.12
CA LYS A 100 -2.00 6.73 13.48
C LYS A 100 -1.49 5.69 14.47
N LEU A 101 -2.05 4.49 14.42
CA LEU A 101 -1.66 3.39 15.32
C LEU A 101 -0.20 2.98 15.09
N ILE A 102 0.22 2.82 13.85
CA ILE A 102 1.60 2.47 13.51
C ILE A 102 2.57 3.57 13.97
N ALA A 103 2.23 4.84 13.72
CA ALA A 103 3.04 5.97 14.21
C ALA A 103 3.21 5.93 15.73
N GLN A 104 2.14 5.61 16.46
CA GLN A 104 2.17 5.48 17.92
C GLN A 104 3.06 4.31 18.36
N VAL A 105 2.93 3.15 17.73
CA VAL A 105 3.73 1.95 18.02
C VAL A 105 5.22 2.21 17.79
N GLU A 106 5.55 2.89 16.70
CA GLU A 106 6.93 3.24 16.36
C GLU A 106 7.46 4.48 17.10
N ASN A 107 6.63 5.09 17.94
CA ASN A 107 6.96 6.31 18.68
C ASN A 107 7.42 7.45 17.76
N VAL A 108 6.72 7.64 16.66
CA VAL A 108 6.95 8.70 15.66
C VAL A 108 5.79 9.68 15.71
N ASP A 109 6.09 10.96 15.58
CA ASP A 109 5.06 11.98 15.42
C ASP A 109 4.35 11.79 14.08
N ILE A 110 3.03 12.02 14.05
CA ILE A 110 2.27 11.92 12.80
C ILE A 110 2.81 12.85 11.71
N ALA A 111 3.37 14.00 12.09
CA ALA A 111 4.03 14.92 11.18
C ALA A 111 5.25 14.33 10.46
N GLN A 112 5.81 13.23 10.99
CA GLN A 112 6.94 12.50 10.40
C GLN A 112 6.52 11.32 9.54
N THR A 113 5.23 11.19 9.25
CA THR A 113 4.68 10.12 8.42
C THR A 113 4.47 10.59 6.99
N ILE A 114 4.62 9.64 6.06
CA ILE A 114 4.38 9.83 4.64
C ILE A 114 3.37 8.78 4.20
N ALA A 115 2.31 9.22 3.53
CA ALA A 115 1.33 8.34 2.94
C ALA A 115 1.29 8.53 1.42
N VAL A 116 1.17 7.44 0.69
CA VAL A 116 1.08 7.42 -0.78
C VAL A 116 -0.16 6.64 -1.18
N GLY A 117 -0.97 7.18 -2.06
CA GLY A 117 -2.18 6.53 -2.54
C GLY A 117 -2.64 7.05 -3.89
N ASP A 118 -3.46 6.27 -4.59
CA ASP A 118 -3.93 6.58 -5.96
C ASP A 118 -5.44 6.80 -6.04
N GLY A 119 -6.20 6.39 -5.06
CA GLY A 119 -7.65 6.40 -5.07
C GLY A 119 -8.29 7.36 -4.07
N ALA A 120 -9.58 7.66 -4.30
CA ALA A 120 -10.38 8.49 -3.39
C ALA A 120 -10.49 7.89 -1.99
N ASN A 121 -10.46 6.56 -1.87
CA ASN A 121 -10.46 5.85 -0.60
C ASN A 121 -9.18 6.07 0.23
N ASP A 122 -8.11 6.60 -0.38
CA ASP A 122 -6.87 6.92 0.32
C ASP A 122 -6.87 8.34 0.92
N LEU A 123 -7.84 9.20 0.55
CA LEU A 123 -7.88 10.59 0.99
C LEU A 123 -7.84 10.78 2.51
N PRO A 124 -8.58 10.02 3.33
CA PRO A 124 -8.48 10.15 4.78
C PRO A 124 -7.07 9.90 5.30
N MET A 125 -6.38 8.89 4.78
CA MET A 125 -5.00 8.57 5.13
C MET A 125 -4.04 9.66 4.64
N LEU A 126 -4.17 10.11 3.39
CA LEU A 126 -3.33 11.17 2.81
C LEU A 126 -3.46 12.48 3.59
N SER A 127 -4.67 12.81 4.05
CA SER A 127 -4.93 14.02 4.84
C SER A 127 -4.40 13.92 6.27
N THR A 128 -4.32 12.71 6.82
CA THR A 128 -3.84 12.45 8.18
C THR A 128 -2.32 12.47 8.28
N ALA A 129 -1.63 11.98 7.27
CA ALA A 129 -0.17 11.90 7.24
C ALA A 129 0.48 13.29 7.28
N GLY A 130 1.71 13.34 7.77
CA GLY A 130 2.53 14.56 7.69
C GLY A 130 2.76 15.01 6.25
N LEU A 131 2.94 14.06 5.34
CA LEU A 131 3.01 14.30 3.89
C LEU A 131 2.16 13.28 3.17
N GLY A 132 1.10 13.73 2.51
CA GLY A 132 0.23 12.90 1.67
C GLY A 132 0.56 13.07 0.20
N ILE A 133 0.90 11.99 -0.50
CA ILE A 133 1.29 12.00 -1.91
C ILE A 133 0.26 11.22 -2.73
N ALA A 134 -0.41 11.90 -3.67
CA ALA A 134 -1.25 11.27 -4.67
C ALA A 134 -0.38 10.75 -5.81
N TYR A 135 -0.42 9.44 -6.04
CA TYR A 135 0.39 8.77 -7.06
C TYR A 135 -0.46 8.34 -8.24
N HIS A 136 -0.18 8.87 -9.43
CA HIS A 136 -0.94 8.60 -10.67
C HIS A 136 -2.46 8.63 -10.47
N ALA A 137 -2.92 9.60 -9.67
CA ALA A 137 -4.30 9.71 -9.23
C ALA A 137 -5.13 10.58 -10.19
N LYS A 138 -6.45 10.43 -10.09
CA LYS A 138 -7.39 11.32 -10.77
C LYS A 138 -7.33 12.74 -10.20
N PRO A 139 -7.73 13.79 -10.98
CA PRO A 139 -7.64 15.19 -10.54
C PRO A 139 -8.24 15.47 -9.16
N LYS A 140 -9.40 14.90 -8.86
CA LYS A 140 -10.07 15.07 -7.56
C LYS A 140 -9.20 14.62 -6.37
N VAL A 141 -8.45 13.53 -6.54
CA VAL A 141 -7.55 13.03 -5.50
C VAL A 141 -6.32 13.92 -5.39
N LYS A 142 -5.76 14.37 -6.50
CA LYS A 142 -4.61 15.29 -6.54
C LYS A 142 -4.88 16.61 -5.83
N GLU A 143 -6.07 17.18 -6.02
CA GLU A 143 -6.47 18.46 -5.41
C GLU A 143 -6.53 18.40 -3.88
N ASN A 144 -6.77 17.21 -3.32
CA ASN A 144 -6.90 16.99 -1.88
C ASN A 144 -5.65 16.39 -1.22
N ALA A 145 -4.57 16.19 -1.96
CA ALA A 145 -3.30 15.71 -1.44
C ALA A 145 -2.29 16.86 -1.32
N SER A 146 -1.31 16.70 -0.43
CA SER A 146 -0.23 17.70 -0.24
C SER A 146 0.65 17.82 -1.48
N GLN A 147 0.92 16.69 -2.12
CA GLN A 147 1.78 16.57 -3.31
C GLN A 147 1.21 15.53 -4.26
N SER A 148 1.68 15.52 -5.50
CA SER A 148 1.28 14.51 -6.48
C SER A 148 2.42 14.10 -7.40
N ILE A 149 2.38 12.84 -7.84
CA ILE A 149 3.26 12.24 -8.86
C ILE A 149 2.37 11.74 -9.99
N SER A 150 2.58 12.23 -11.21
CA SER A 150 1.70 11.90 -12.34
C SER A 150 2.42 11.22 -13.51
N THR A 151 3.73 11.37 -13.63
CA THR A 151 4.48 10.97 -14.83
C THR A 151 5.73 10.14 -14.58
N ILE A 152 6.22 10.08 -13.33
CA ILE A 152 7.42 9.31 -12.97
C ILE A 152 7.05 8.09 -12.13
N GLY A 153 8.00 7.20 -11.89
CA GLY A 153 7.80 6.01 -11.07
C GLY A 153 7.62 6.33 -9.58
N LEU A 154 7.28 5.32 -8.79
CA LEU A 154 7.02 5.46 -7.35
C LEU A 154 8.25 5.97 -6.58
N ASP A 155 9.46 5.71 -7.07
CA ASP A 155 10.71 6.25 -6.53
C ASP A 155 10.76 7.79 -6.55
N GLY A 156 9.89 8.45 -7.30
CA GLY A 156 9.70 9.89 -7.25
C GLY A 156 9.32 10.43 -5.87
N VAL A 157 8.77 9.59 -4.99
CA VAL A 157 8.52 9.93 -3.58
C VAL A 157 9.80 10.40 -2.88
N LEU A 158 10.95 9.86 -3.25
CA LEU A 158 12.25 10.19 -2.65
C LEU A 158 12.61 11.68 -2.80
N TYR A 159 12.20 12.31 -3.89
CA TYR A 159 12.46 13.74 -4.12
C TYR A 159 11.66 14.63 -3.16
N PHE A 160 10.45 14.23 -2.78
CA PHE A 160 9.63 14.98 -1.84
C PHE A 160 10.16 14.89 -0.40
N ILE A 161 10.90 13.85 -0.05
CA ILE A 161 11.49 13.70 1.27
C ILE A 161 12.94 14.17 1.35
N GLY A 162 13.46 14.75 0.26
CA GLY A 162 14.72 15.49 0.24
C GLY A 162 15.99 14.65 0.07
N PHE A 163 15.89 13.41 -0.43
CA PHE A 163 17.08 12.64 -0.76
C PHE A 163 17.82 13.25 -1.97
N LYS A 164 19.14 13.32 -1.88
CA LYS A 164 19.98 13.76 -2.99
C LYS A 164 20.12 12.66 -4.05
N ASP A 165 20.30 13.07 -5.30
CA ASP A 165 20.46 12.14 -6.43
C ASP A 165 21.62 11.16 -6.22
N SER A 166 22.72 11.59 -5.62
CA SER A 166 23.87 10.72 -5.30
C SER A 166 23.47 9.58 -4.37
N PHE A 167 22.69 9.87 -3.32
CA PHE A 167 22.21 8.87 -2.38
C PHE A 167 21.26 7.85 -3.05
N ILE A 168 20.39 8.35 -3.93
CA ILE A 168 19.44 7.51 -4.68
C ILE A 168 20.20 6.60 -5.66
N SER A 169 21.20 7.14 -6.35
CA SER A 169 22.01 6.38 -7.34
C SER A 169 22.82 5.26 -6.71
N GLU A 170 23.35 5.45 -5.51
CA GLU A 170 24.11 4.44 -4.78
C GLU A 170 23.27 3.24 -4.31
N ALA A 171 21.94 3.36 -4.32
CA ALA A 171 21.02 2.30 -3.93
C ALA A 171 20.70 1.30 -5.05
N ASN A 172 21.22 1.51 -6.26
CA ASN A 172 21.02 0.63 -7.42
C ASN A 172 22.08 -0.49 -7.48
#